data_37a615a101ef3817d52934e2fffb9378
#
_entry.id   37a615a101ef3817d52934e2fffb9378
#
_cell.length_a   1.000
_cell.length_b   1.000
_cell.length_c   1.000
_cell.angle_alpha   90.00
_cell.angle_beta   90.00
_cell.angle_gamma   90.00
#
_symmetry.space_group_name_H-M   'P 1'
#
loop_
_entity.id
_entity.type
_entity.pdbx_description
1 polymer ?
#
loop_
_entity_poly.entity_id
_entity_poly.type
_entity_poly.pdbx_seq_one_letter_code
_entity_poly.pdbx_strand_id
1 'polypeptide(L)'
;VAEVRAGLIDAINGDAGVSAAVTAMTGDGSDDIIVRANEAGAGAFRVNSYVSSSQNDPSSTTLSDGSYVVIWHGSGAQDGSGVFGQRYDAGGQAVGDEFMVNSYTSSTQYYASVAPHGDGFVVTWQDDSGHGDGSSTDIRAKIFTTHDGATPVDTPITQIDEFLVNTAVSGTQNDPQITALQDGGFVILWGDNEGSNNAD
;
A
#
# COMPACT_ATOMS: atom_id res chain seq x y z
N VAL A 1 15.56 6.86 -16.98
CA VAL A 1 15.06 6.17 -15.76
C VAL A 1 16.17 6.04 -14.72
N ALA A 2 17.38 5.59 -15.10
CA ALA A 2 18.51 5.44 -14.17
C ALA A 2 18.99 6.80 -13.61
N GLU A 3 19.04 7.85 -14.42
CA GLU A 3 19.43 9.20 -13.98
C GLU A 3 18.39 9.81 -13.01
N VAL A 4 17.11 9.54 -13.22
CA VAL A 4 16.03 10.01 -12.35
C VAL A 4 16.10 9.35 -10.96
N ARG A 5 16.39 8.05 -10.92
CA ARG A 5 16.62 7.33 -9.65
C ARG A 5 17.85 7.87 -8.89
N ALA A 6 18.95 8.12 -9.59
CA ALA A 6 20.15 8.67 -8.96
C ALA A 6 19.87 10.03 -8.32
N GLY A 7 19.15 10.93 -9.00
CA GLY A 7 18.76 12.23 -8.45
C GLY A 7 17.89 12.15 -7.21
N LEU A 8 16.97 11.19 -7.17
CA LEU A 8 16.12 10.95 -6.00
C LEU A 8 16.92 10.40 -4.81
N ILE A 9 17.83 9.46 -5.05
CA ILE A 9 18.72 8.89 -4.03
C ILE A 9 19.64 9.96 -3.44
N ASP A 10 20.21 10.83 -4.28
CA ASP A 10 21.06 11.92 -3.82
C ASP A 10 20.29 12.93 -2.97
N ALA A 11 19.04 13.22 -3.31
CA ALA A 11 18.17 14.09 -2.52
C ALA A 11 17.79 13.48 -1.16
N ILE A 12 17.55 12.18 -1.10
CA ILE A 12 17.22 11.45 0.14
C ILE A 12 18.46 11.33 1.04
N ASN A 13 19.65 11.11 0.48
CA ASN A 13 20.90 10.90 1.22
C ASN A 13 21.67 12.19 1.54
N GLY A 14 21.39 13.29 0.85
CA GLY A 14 22.16 14.53 0.95
C GLY A 14 21.85 15.40 2.16
N ASP A 15 20.77 15.16 2.87
CA ASP A 15 20.35 15.97 4.02
C ASP A 15 20.05 15.10 5.25
N ALA A 16 21.00 15.07 6.17
CA ALA A 16 20.92 14.30 7.42
C ALA A 16 19.83 14.79 8.42
N GLY A 17 19.01 15.74 8.02
CA GLY A 17 17.99 16.35 8.88
C GLY A 17 16.57 16.30 8.34
N VAL A 18 16.35 15.84 7.11
CA VAL A 18 15.00 15.80 6.51
C VAL A 18 14.56 14.34 6.38
N SER A 19 13.54 13.99 7.15
CA SER A 19 12.71 12.84 6.81
C SER A 19 12.09 13.14 5.44
N ALA A 20 12.70 12.65 4.37
CA ALA A 20 12.21 12.85 3.02
C ALA A 20 10.79 12.26 2.94
N ALA A 21 9.79 13.12 2.89
CA ALA A 21 8.44 12.69 2.64
C ALA A 21 8.37 12.20 1.18
N VAL A 22 8.30 10.91 1.01
CA VAL A 22 8.05 10.29 -0.28
C VAL A 22 6.55 10.38 -0.55
N THR A 23 6.18 11.01 -1.65
CA THR A 23 4.79 11.08 -2.08
C THR A 23 4.62 10.21 -3.33
N ALA A 24 3.82 9.18 -3.22
CA ALA A 24 3.35 8.43 -4.38
C ALA A 24 2.13 9.12 -4.99
N MET A 25 2.06 9.17 -6.30
CA MET A 25 0.95 9.78 -7.05
C MET A 25 0.74 9.03 -8.36
N THR A 26 -0.47 9.08 -8.88
CA THR A 26 -0.70 8.67 -10.27
C THR A 26 0.02 9.63 -11.21
N GLY A 27 0.69 9.08 -12.22
CA GLY A 27 1.32 9.87 -13.29
C GLY A 27 0.28 10.57 -14.16
N ASP A 28 0.76 11.33 -15.12
CA ASP A 28 -0.06 12.00 -16.15
C ASP A 28 -0.69 11.02 -17.16
N GLY A 29 -0.24 9.76 -17.17
CA GLY A 29 -0.92 8.63 -17.79
C GLY A 29 -1.56 7.76 -16.71
N SER A 30 -2.74 7.23 -16.94
CA SER A 30 -3.53 6.44 -15.97
C SER A 30 -2.86 5.13 -15.52
N ASP A 31 -1.71 4.79 -16.09
CA ASP A 31 -1.07 3.48 -15.93
C ASP A 31 0.23 3.54 -15.09
N ASP A 32 0.58 4.70 -14.56
CA ASP A 32 1.84 4.90 -13.84
C ASP A 32 1.63 5.34 -12.39
N ILE A 33 2.29 4.66 -11.46
CA ILE A 33 2.52 5.16 -10.10
C ILE A 33 3.89 5.80 -10.04
N ILE A 34 3.94 7.06 -9.67
CA ILE A 34 5.16 7.86 -9.64
C ILE A 34 5.52 8.19 -8.21
N VAL A 35 6.76 7.93 -7.84
CA VAL A 35 7.36 8.45 -6.60
C VAL A 35 8.13 9.72 -6.91
N ARG A 36 7.91 10.73 -6.09
CA ARG A 36 8.63 12.01 -6.15
C ARG A 36 9.04 12.42 -4.72
N ALA A 37 10.29 12.80 -4.53
CA ALA A 37 10.71 13.46 -3.31
C ALA A 37 10.21 14.91 -3.29
N ASN A 38 9.92 15.45 -2.11
CA ASN A 38 9.40 16.82 -1.95
C ASN A 38 10.46 17.92 -2.09
N GLU A 39 11.69 17.56 -2.40
CA GLU A 39 12.81 18.46 -2.55
C GLU A 39 12.88 19.06 -3.97
N ALA A 40 13.24 20.34 -4.06
CA ALA A 40 13.41 21.01 -5.34
C ALA A 40 14.57 20.37 -6.13
N GLY A 41 14.27 19.85 -7.32
CA GLY A 41 15.25 19.18 -8.17
C GLY A 41 15.31 17.66 -8.01
N ALA A 42 14.57 17.09 -7.06
CA ALA A 42 14.47 15.65 -6.94
C ALA A 42 13.76 15.06 -8.17
N GLY A 43 14.33 14.02 -8.72
CA GLY A 43 13.75 13.27 -9.84
C GLY A 43 12.47 12.53 -9.42
N ALA A 44 11.73 12.09 -10.41
CA ALA A 44 10.60 11.18 -10.21
C ALA A 44 10.87 9.88 -10.97
N PHE A 45 10.35 8.77 -10.48
CA PHE A 45 10.43 7.48 -11.17
C PHE A 45 9.13 6.69 -11.05
N ARG A 46 8.89 5.84 -12.03
CA ARG A 46 7.75 4.93 -12.01
C ARG A 46 8.01 3.75 -11.08
N VAL A 47 7.00 3.40 -10.28
CA VAL A 47 7.03 2.31 -9.31
C VAL A 47 6.54 1.01 -9.93
N ASN A 48 5.35 1.04 -10.56
CA ASN A 48 4.70 -0.13 -11.10
C ASN A 48 5.45 -0.70 -12.32
N SER A 49 5.57 -2.02 -12.36
CA SER A 49 6.16 -2.75 -13.48
C SER A 49 5.15 -3.04 -14.58
N TYR A 50 3.89 -3.25 -14.20
CA TYR A 50 2.79 -3.49 -15.13
C TYR A 50 2.22 -2.17 -15.65
N VAL A 51 2.27 -1.97 -16.97
CA VAL A 51 1.96 -0.69 -17.62
C VAL A 51 0.77 -0.76 -18.60
N SER A 52 0.03 -1.85 -18.54
CA SER A 52 -1.13 -2.05 -19.42
C SER A 52 -2.39 -2.01 -18.60
N SER A 53 -2.98 -0.88 -18.41
CA SER A 53 -4.21 -0.60 -17.67
C SER A 53 -3.98 0.31 -16.45
N SER A 54 -5.07 0.75 -15.83
CA SER A 54 -5.05 1.77 -14.79
C SER A 54 -4.34 1.31 -13.51
N GLN A 55 -3.57 2.22 -12.94
CA GLN A 55 -2.94 2.12 -11.63
C GLN A 55 -3.38 3.35 -10.83
N ASN A 56 -4.02 3.15 -9.68
CA ASN A 56 -4.73 4.21 -8.98
C ASN A 56 -4.47 4.22 -7.49
N ASP A 57 -4.82 5.36 -6.86
CA ASP A 57 -4.90 5.60 -5.41
C ASP A 57 -3.67 5.08 -4.65
N PRO A 58 -2.46 5.56 -5.00
CA PRO A 58 -1.26 5.15 -4.32
C PRO A 58 -1.23 5.65 -2.86
N SER A 59 -0.77 4.78 -1.98
CA SER A 59 -0.49 5.07 -0.58
C SER A 59 0.94 4.66 -0.25
N SER A 60 1.63 5.38 0.61
CA SER A 60 3.01 5.05 0.99
C SER A 60 3.28 5.33 2.46
N THR A 61 4.20 4.58 3.03
CA THR A 61 4.67 4.79 4.40
C THR A 61 6.16 4.50 4.53
N THR A 62 6.82 5.20 5.45
CA THR A 62 8.21 4.96 5.84
C THR A 62 8.24 3.98 7.01
N LEU A 63 9.18 3.05 6.99
CA LEU A 63 9.38 2.04 8.01
C LEU A 63 10.45 2.48 9.02
N SER A 64 10.57 1.76 10.13
CA SER A 64 11.46 2.10 11.24
C SER A 64 12.95 2.10 10.87
N ASP A 65 13.33 1.34 9.85
CA ASP A 65 14.70 1.24 9.32
C ASP A 65 15.03 2.31 8.26
N GLY A 66 14.10 3.22 7.96
CA GLY A 66 14.20 4.24 6.92
C GLY A 66 13.84 3.75 5.53
N SER A 67 13.57 2.47 5.34
CA SER A 67 12.99 1.95 4.12
C SER A 67 11.54 2.43 3.97
N TYR A 68 10.94 2.27 2.79
CA TYR A 68 9.55 2.64 2.55
C TYR A 68 8.86 1.65 1.62
N VAL A 69 7.54 1.64 1.68
CA VAL A 69 6.69 0.85 0.80
C VAL A 69 5.68 1.77 0.11
N VAL A 70 5.40 1.46 -1.14
CA VAL A 70 4.34 2.09 -1.95
C VAL A 70 3.33 1.00 -2.28
N ILE A 71 2.06 1.27 -2.03
CA ILE A 71 0.92 0.41 -2.33
C ILE A 71 0.00 1.14 -3.30
N TRP A 72 -0.64 0.43 -4.20
CA TRP A 72 -1.64 0.97 -5.13
C TRP A 72 -2.65 -0.11 -5.50
N HIS A 73 -3.76 0.27 -6.10
CA HIS A 73 -4.64 -0.70 -6.74
C HIS A 73 -4.63 -0.55 -8.26
N GLY A 74 -4.88 -1.65 -8.96
CA GLY A 74 -4.88 -1.65 -10.42
C GLY A 74 -4.77 -3.05 -11.00
N SER A 75 -4.39 -3.10 -12.27
CA SER A 75 -4.12 -4.37 -12.94
C SER A 75 -2.66 -4.79 -12.78
N GLY A 76 -2.44 -6.07 -12.62
CA GLY A 76 -1.12 -6.69 -12.54
C GLY A 76 -1.09 -8.04 -13.26
N ALA A 77 0.05 -8.71 -13.22
CA ALA A 77 0.23 -10.00 -13.89
C ALA A 77 -0.59 -11.14 -13.25
N GLN A 78 -0.96 -10.99 -11.97
CA GLN A 78 -1.62 -12.03 -11.17
C GLN A 78 -3.10 -11.74 -10.92
N ASP A 79 -3.49 -10.47 -11.01
CA ASP A 79 -4.85 -10.01 -10.79
C ASP A 79 -5.18 -8.85 -11.72
N GLY A 80 -6.37 -8.90 -12.33
CA GLY A 80 -6.85 -7.84 -13.22
C GLY A 80 -7.33 -6.58 -12.49
N SER A 81 -7.55 -6.65 -11.19
CA SER A 81 -8.03 -5.53 -10.36
C SER A 81 -7.73 -5.76 -8.87
N GLY A 82 -6.46 -5.87 -8.54
CA GLY A 82 -5.96 -6.16 -7.21
C GLY A 82 -5.20 -5.00 -6.55
N VAL A 83 -4.69 -5.26 -5.37
CA VAL A 83 -3.78 -4.37 -4.62
C VAL A 83 -2.36 -4.88 -4.75
N PHE A 84 -1.46 -3.99 -5.14
CA PHE A 84 -0.04 -4.28 -5.37
C PHE A 84 0.85 -3.38 -4.53
N GLY A 85 2.11 -3.78 -4.38
CA GLY A 85 3.09 -3.00 -3.66
C GLY A 85 4.51 -3.20 -4.15
N GLN A 86 5.36 -2.21 -3.87
CA GLN A 86 6.81 -2.27 -4.06
C GLN A 86 7.50 -1.66 -2.87
N ARG A 87 8.47 -2.39 -2.33
CA ARG A 87 9.32 -1.91 -1.24
C ARG A 87 10.61 -1.29 -1.79
N TYR A 88 11.12 -0.31 -1.07
CA TYR A 88 12.39 0.37 -1.34
C TYR A 88 13.22 0.46 -0.05
N ASP A 89 14.53 0.34 -0.17
CA ASP A 89 15.45 0.65 0.93
C ASP A 89 15.52 2.17 1.21
N ALA A 90 16.22 2.56 2.26
CA ALA A 90 16.40 3.97 2.63
C ALA A 90 17.14 4.77 1.54
N GLY A 91 17.88 4.12 0.65
CA GLY A 91 18.55 4.71 -0.51
C GLY A 91 17.65 4.81 -1.75
N GLY A 92 16.39 4.36 -1.68
CA GLY A 92 15.46 4.39 -2.79
C GLY A 92 15.69 3.29 -3.85
N GLN A 93 16.48 2.26 -3.53
CA GLN A 93 16.61 1.08 -4.39
C GLN A 93 15.46 0.14 -4.12
N ALA A 94 14.88 -0.44 -5.19
CA ALA A 94 13.85 -1.45 -5.05
C ALA A 94 14.41 -2.67 -4.29
N VAL A 95 13.65 -3.14 -3.31
CA VAL A 95 13.92 -4.34 -2.53
C VAL A 95 12.93 -5.41 -2.96
N GLY A 96 13.43 -6.44 -3.61
CA GLY A 96 12.63 -7.49 -4.22
C GLY A 96 11.79 -7.01 -5.42
N ASP A 97 10.89 -7.87 -5.85
CA ASP A 97 9.96 -7.61 -6.94
C ASP A 97 8.67 -6.96 -6.43
N GLU A 98 7.88 -6.40 -7.36
CA GLU A 98 6.49 -6.03 -7.12
C GLU A 98 5.71 -7.24 -6.59
N PHE A 99 4.91 -7.05 -5.55
CA PHE A 99 4.14 -8.10 -4.91
C PHE A 99 2.66 -7.78 -4.86
N MET A 100 1.83 -8.81 -4.89
CA MET A 100 0.40 -8.70 -4.69
C MET A 100 0.07 -8.75 -3.19
N VAL A 101 -0.79 -7.86 -2.73
CA VAL A 101 -1.22 -7.75 -1.34
C VAL A 101 -2.38 -8.70 -1.03
N ASN A 102 -3.45 -8.61 -1.82
CA ASN A 102 -4.66 -9.42 -1.65
C ASN A 102 -4.39 -10.90 -1.99
N SER A 103 -5.07 -11.79 -1.28
CA SER A 103 -4.99 -13.24 -1.52
C SER A 103 -6.14 -13.73 -2.39
N TYR A 104 -7.27 -13.01 -2.40
CA TYR A 104 -8.44 -13.29 -3.22
C TYR A 104 -8.45 -12.38 -4.43
N THR A 105 -8.51 -12.99 -5.63
CA THR A 105 -8.39 -12.32 -6.92
C THR A 105 -9.71 -12.27 -7.70
N SER A 106 -10.81 -12.63 -7.05
CA SER A 106 -12.14 -12.48 -7.63
C SER A 106 -12.67 -11.07 -7.38
N SER A 107 -13.32 -10.48 -8.40
CA SER A 107 -13.85 -9.12 -8.35
C SER A 107 -12.76 -8.06 -8.17
N THR A 108 -13.04 -6.96 -7.50
CA THR A 108 -12.16 -5.79 -7.43
C THR A 108 -11.70 -5.55 -6.00
N GLN A 109 -10.39 -5.27 -5.82
CA GLN A 109 -9.81 -4.79 -4.59
C GLN A 109 -9.23 -3.39 -4.84
N TYR A 110 -9.59 -2.40 -4.00
CA TYR A 110 -9.25 -1.00 -4.25
C TYR A 110 -9.21 -0.15 -2.97
N TYR A 111 -8.88 1.13 -3.09
CA TYR A 111 -8.74 2.09 -1.98
C TYR A 111 -7.82 1.60 -0.86
N ALA A 112 -6.65 1.11 -1.26
CA ALA A 112 -5.67 0.60 -0.31
C ALA A 112 -5.00 1.73 0.49
N SER A 113 -4.81 1.48 1.78
CA SER A 113 -4.09 2.37 2.69
C SER A 113 -3.06 1.59 3.47
N VAL A 114 -1.90 2.19 3.78
CA VAL A 114 -0.78 1.52 4.44
C VAL A 114 -0.25 2.33 5.61
N ALA A 115 0.11 1.64 6.70
CA ALA A 115 0.78 2.22 7.86
C ALA A 115 1.93 1.33 8.35
N PRO A 116 2.96 1.89 9.02
CA PRO A 116 4.02 1.09 9.61
C PRO A 116 3.47 0.29 10.79
N HIS A 117 3.99 -0.92 10.98
CA HIS A 117 3.63 -1.79 12.11
C HIS A 117 4.81 -2.70 12.47
N GLY A 118 5.32 -2.57 13.69
CA GLY A 118 6.51 -3.30 14.11
C GLY A 118 7.74 -2.97 13.24
N ASP A 119 8.38 -3.99 12.73
CA ASP A 119 9.47 -3.91 11.75
C ASP A 119 8.99 -3.98 10.30
N GLY A 120 7.67 -3.92 10.08
CA GLY A 120 7.05 -4.00 8.78
C GLY A 120 5.93 -3.00 8.60
N PHE A 121 4.83 -3.45 8.02
CA PHE A 121 3.68 -2.61 7.70
C PHE A 121 2.38 -3.41 7.68
N VAL A 122 1.27 -2.69 7.76
CA VAL A 122 -0.08 -3.23 7.59
C VAL A 122 -0.77 -2.51 6.44
N VAL A 123 -1.43 -3.27 5.59
CA VAL A 123 -2.24 -2.75 4.46
C VAL A 123 -3.70 -3.07 4.74
N THR A 124 -4.57 -2.12 4.50
CA THR A 124 -6.03 -2.30 4.48
C THR A 124 -6.58 -1.89 3.12
N TRP A 125 -7.65 -2.53 2.67
CA TRP A 125 -8.29 -2.24 1.39
C TRP A 125 -9.78 -2.57 1.42
N GLN A 126 -10.49 -2.06 0.44
CA GLN A 126 -11.87 -2.45 0.16
C GLN A 126 -11.87 -3.65 -0.78
N ASP A 127 -12.68 -4.65 -0.48
CA ASP A 127 -12.78 -5.91 -1.22
C ASP A 127 -14.22 -6.19 -1.64
N ASP A 128 -14.46 -6.26 -2.95
CA ASP A 128 -15.76 -6.58 -3.54
C ASP A 128 -15.93 -8.07 -3.84
N SER A 129 -15.04 -8.92 -3.37
CA SER A 129 -15.10 -10.36 -3.68
C SER A 129 -16.27 -11.09 -3.03
N GLY A 130 -16.85 -10.51 -1.97
CA GLY A 130 -17.87 -11.15 -1.13
C GLY A 130 -17.36 -12.39 -0.40
N HIS A 131 -16.03 -12.50 -0.26
CA HIS A 131 -15.38 -13.66 0.34
C HIS A 131 -15.43 -13.59 1.87
N GLY A 132 -16.12 -14.54 2.47
CA GLY A 132 -16.11 -14.76 3.92
C GLY A 132 -17.48 -14.56 4.58
N ASP A 133 -18.25 -13.58 4.20
CA ASP A 133 -19.56 -13.31 4.84
C ASP A 133 -20.72 -13.16 3.85
N GLY A 134 -20.41 -13.06 2.54
CA GLY A 134 -21.41 -12.90 1.49
C GLY A 134 -21.92 -11.47 1.33
N SER A 135 -21.28 -10.48 2.00
CA SER A 135 -21.54 -9.07 1.74
C SER A 135 -20.99 -8.67 0.37
N SER A 136 -21.45 -7.54 -0.15
CA SER A 136 -21.01 -7.07 -1.47
C SER A 136 -19.67 -6.35 -1.40
N THR A 137 -19.30 -5.82 -0.24
CA THR A 137 -18.10 -5.01 -0.06
C THR A 137 -17.65 -5.04 1.40
N ASP A 138 -16.41 -5.43 1.62
CA ASP A 138 -15.79 -5.60 2.92
C ASP A 138 -14.52 -4.76 3.07
N ILE A 139 -14.09 -4.56 4.31
CA ILE A 139 -12.76 -4.04 4.62
C ILE A 139 -11.88 -5.21 5.06
N ARG A 140 -10.77 -5.37 4.35
CA ARG A 140 -9.77 -6.39 4.66
C ARG A 140 -8.45 -5.77 5.04
N ALA A 141 -7.62 -6.53 5.75
CA ALA A 141 -6.28 -6.13 6.07
C ALA A 141 -5.32 -7.32 6.07
N LYS A 142 -4.02 -7.00 5.91
CA LYS A 142 -2.92 -7.97 5.95
C LYS A 142 -1.69 -7.33 6.56
N ILE A 143 -0.99 -8.07 7.42
CA ILE A 143 0.22 -7.62 8.09
C ILE A 143 1.43 -8.28 7.44
N PHE A 144 2.42 -7.45 7.13
CA PHE A 144 3.69 -7.86 6.56
C PHE A 144 4.83 -7.52 7.51
N THR A 145 5.81 -8.40 7.62
CA THR A 145 7.12 -8.07 8.19
C THR A 145 8.15 -7.91 7.09
N THR A 146 9.18 -7.14 7.38
CA THR A 146 10.30 -6.93 6.46
C THR A 146 11.55 -7.68 6.89
N HIS A 147 11.49 -8.33 8.07
CA HIS A 147 12.64 -9.02 8.64
C HIS A 147 12.20 -10.27 9.43
N ASP A 148 12.76 -11.41 9.10
CA ASP A 148 12.53 -12.69 9.79
C ASP A 148 13.65 -13.06 10.78
N GLY A 149 14.64 -12.16 10.92
CA GLY A 149 15.81 -12.39 11.76
C GLY A 149 16.88 -13.31 11.16
N ALA A 150 16.65 -13.92 10.02
CA ALA A 150 17.52 -14.94 9.44
C ALA A 150 18.17 -14.51 8.11
N THR A 151 17.47 -13.74 7.28
CA THR A 151 17.96 -13.28 5.98
C THR A 151 17.42 -11.90 5.65
N PRO A 152 18.16 -11.05 4.90
CA PRO A 152 17.57 -9.92 4.22
C PRO A 152 16.49 -10.44 3.27
N VAL A 153 15.22 -10.13 3.56
CA VAL A 153 14.13 -10.57 2.69
C VAL A 153 13.93 -9.55 1.59
N ASP A 154 14.04 -10.00 0.37
CA ASP A 154 13.80 -9.18 -0.81
C ASP A 154 12.31 -8.88 -1.01
N THR A 155 11.44 -9.66 -0.37
CA THR A 155 9.98 -9.48 -0.38
C THR A 155 9.43 -9.44 1.04
N PRO A 156 8.33 -8.72 1.30
CA PRO A 156 7.66 -8.74 2.60
C PRO A 156 7.19 -10.16 2.95
N ILE A 157 7.45 -10.57 4.20
CA ILE A 157 6.92 -11.82 4.74
C ILE A 157 5.59 -11.54 5.40
N THR A 158 4.56 -12.28 5.02
CA THR A 158 3.25 -12.20 5.67
C THR A 158 3.33 -12.88 7.03
N GLN A 159 3.09 -12.14 8.10
CA GLN A 159 2.98 -12.71 9.45
C GLN A 159 1.56 -13.17 9.78
N ILE A 160 0.57 -12.45 9.27
CA ILE A 160 -0.85 -12.74 9.47
C ILE A 160 -1.48 -12.79 8.09
N ASP A 161 -2.20 -13.88 7.83
CA ASP A 161 -2.99 -14.01 6.61
C ASP A 161 -4.02 -12.88 6.52
N GLU A 162 -4.53 -12.68 5.32
CA GLU A 162 -5.60 -11.73 5.06
C GLU A 162 -6.81 -12.00 5.98
N PHE A 163 -7.30 -10.96 6.65
CA PHE A 163 -8.42 -11.05 7.59
C PHE A 163 -9.46 -9.97 7.34
N LEU A 164 -10.71 -10.30 7.69
CA LEU A 164 -11.83 -9.38 7.68
C LEU A 164 -11.70 -8.39 8.84
N VAL A 165 -11.90 -7.10 8.57
CA VAL A 165 -11.82 -6.02 9.56
C VAL A 165 -13.19 -5.66 10.11
N ASN A 166 -14.18 -5.48 9.23
CA ASN A 166 -15.55 -5.13 9.62
C ASN A 166 -16.25 -6.34 10.28
N THR A 167 -17.06 -6.05 11.28
CA THR A 167 -17.92 -7.04 11.95
C THR A 167 -19.37 -6.93 11.49
N ALA A 168 -19.77 -5.77 10.95
CA ALA A 168 -21.05 -5.60 10.28
C ALA A 168 -20.94 -6.19 8.86
N VAL A 169 -21.82 -7.11 8.55
CA VAL A 169 -21.81 -7.88 7.29
C VAL A 169 -22.99 -7.50 6.37
N SER A 170 -23.71 -6.46 6.71
CA SER A 170 -24.79 -5.89 5.90
C SER A 170 -24.38 -4.50 5.40
N GLY A 171 -24.74 -4.18 4.18
CA GLY A 171 -24.42 -2.89 3.59
C GLY A 171 -23.11 -2.88 2.84
N THR A 172 -22.56 -1.68 2.65
CA THR A 172 -21.31 -1.44 1.94
C THR A 172 -20.30 -0.79 2.88
N GLN A 173 -19.17 -1.43 3.07
CA GLN A 173 -18.03 -0.89 3.79
C GLN A 173 -17.04 -0.34 2.78
N ASN A 174 -16.59 0.92 2.94
CA ASN A 174 -15.83 1.60 1.91
C ASN A 174 -14.75 2.56 2.46
N ASP A 175 -13.82 2.96 1.59
CA ASP A 175 -12.81 3.99 1.81
C ASP A 175 -11.97 3.79 3.08
N PRO A 176 -11.34 2.63 3.30
CA PRO A 176 -10.57 2.40 4.51
C PRO A 176 -9.33 3.29 4.58
N GLN A 177 -9.07 3.79 5.78
CA GLN A 177 -7.86 4.51 6.11
C GLN A 177 -7.20 3.86 7.31
N ILE A 178 -5.88 3.81 7.33
CA ILE A 178 -5.14 3.24 8.44
C ILE A 178 -4.10 4.24 8.97
N THR A 179 -3.89 4.25 10.28
CA THR A 179 -2.83 5.01 10.92
C THR A 179 -2.16 4.21 12.02
N ALA A 180 -0.85 4.36 12.16
CA ALA A 180 -0.09 3.76 13.25
C ALA A 180 -0.30 4.54 14.55
N LEU A 181 -0.28 3.82 15.67
CA LEU A 181 -0.30 4.37 17.01
C LEU A 181 1.12 4.38 17.61
N GLN A 182 1.35 5.24 18.59
CA GLN A 182 2.65 5.38 19.24
C GLN A 182 3.09 4.15 20.05
N ASP A 183 2.15 3.31 20.45
CA ASP A 183 2.39 2.06 21.17
C ASP A 183 2.71 0.86 20.24
N GLY A 184 2.81 1.11 18.94
CA GLY A 184 3.07 0.10 17.92
C GLY A 184 1.81 -0.59 17.37
N GLY A 185 0.61 -0.23 17.86
CA GLY A 185 -0.66 -0.64 17.30
C GLY A 185 -1.04 0.17 16.05
N PHE A 186 -2.22 -0.08 15.53
CA PHE A 186 -2.82 0.71 14.43
C PHE A 186 -4.33 0.84 14.62
N VAL A 187 -4.90 1.81 13.93
CA VAL A 187 -6.36 2.02 13.84
C VAL A 187 -6.75 2.03 12.38
N ILE A 188 -7.83 1.31 12.05
CA ILE A 188 -8.47 1.34 10.73
C ILE A 188 -9.81 2.06 10.89
N LEU A 189 -10.09 2.99 9.99
CA LEU A 189 -11.34 3.73 9.87
C LEU A 189 -11.93 3.45 8.49
N TRP A 190 -13.24 3.32 8.41
CA TRP A 190 -13.92 3.13 7.14
C TRP A 190 -15.32 3.75 7.16
N GLY A 191 -15.90 3.96 5.99
CA GLY A 191 -17.32 4.29 5.84
C GLY A 191 -18.16 3.03 5.91
N ASP A 192 -19.22 3.05 6.72
CA ASP A 192 -20.23 2.00 6.77
C ASP A 192 -21.56 2.57 6.29
N ASN A 193 -22.08 2.01 5.21
CA ASN A 193 -23.37 2.39 4.66
C ASN A 193 -24.36 1.22 4.87
N GLU A 194 -24.64 0.92 6.11
CA GLU A 194 -25.82 0.12 6.44
C GLU A 194 -27.02 0.90 5.93
N GLY A 195 -27.59 0.43 4.80
CA GLY A 195 -28.73 1.08 4.17
C GLY A 195 -29.71 1.56 5.23
N SER A 196 -30.04 2.83 5.23
CA SER A 196 -30.76 3.57 6.27
C SER A 196 -32.04 2.82 6.74
N ASN A 197 -31.86 1.91 7.68
CA ASN A 197 -32.92 1.53 8.57
C ASN A 197 -33.00 2.59 9.67
N ASN A 198 -33.34 3.83 9.28
CA ASN A 198 -33.90 4.80 10.19
C ASN A 198 -35.25 4.25 10.66
N ALA A 199 -35.21 3.34 11.61
CA ALA A 199 -36.34 3.05 12.48
C ALA A 199 -36.07 3.82 13.78
N ASP A 200 -36.48 5.10 13.81
CA ASP A 200 -36.78 5.81 15.07
C ASP A 200 -37.98 5.17 15.75
#